data_ee0ce8a82c9a776388d9f7a05d1b417d
#
_entry.id   ee0ce8a82c9a776388d9f7a05d1b417d
#
_cell.length_a   1.000
_cell.length_b   1.000
_cell.length_c   1.000
_cell.angle_alpha   90.00
_cell.angle_beta   90.00
_cell.angle_gamma   90.00
#
_symmetry.space_group_name_H-M   'P 1'
#
loop_
_entity.id
_entity.type
_entity.pdbx_description
1 polymer ?
#
loop_
_entity_poly.entity_id
_entity_poly.type
_entity_poly.pdbx_seq_one_letter_code
_entity_poly.pdbx_strand_id
1 'polypeptide(L)'
;MSAALLDGKALSARMRERLGQEAAALPRQPGLAVILVGDDPASAVYVRNKEKDCAQCGVRCLNHHLPAETTQQELLALVEDMNRREDVDGILVQLPLPQGLDSRAVLEAIRPEKDVDAFHPENVGRLMLGLPRFLPCTPAGVMALLRAYGISPAGKHCVVVGRSNIVGKPMALLLLAEDATVTVCHSRTPDLAEQCRRADILISAVGRRGLITSDMVKPGAVVVDVAMNRNEEGKLCGDGDFAAVAEKAAYITPVPGGVGPMTRAMLMENTVSASCRRQCKED
;
A
#
# COMPACT_ATOMS: atom_id res chain seq x y z
N MET A 1 -28.88 -3.51 9.32
CA MET A 1 -28.39 -3.91 7.97
C MET A 1 -26.90 -4.07 8.06
N SER A 2 -26.35 -5.15 7.55
CA SER A 2 -24.88 -5.35 7.55
C SER A 2 -24.23 -4.38 6.58
N ALA A 3 -22.98 -3.95 6.88
CA ALA A 3 -22.21 -3.03 6.05
C ALA A 3 -22.03 -3.54 4.62
N ALA A 4 -22.03 -2.63 3.65
CA ALA A 4 -21.61 -2.94 2.29
C ALA A 4 -20.10 -3.22 2.25
N LEU A 5 -19.68 -4.24 1.49
CA LEU A 5 -18.27 -4.61 1.39
C LEU A 5 -17.55 -3.73 0.37
N LEU A 6 -16.42 -3.18 0.78
CA LEU A 6 -15.46 -2.54 -0.12
C LEU A 6 -14.58 -3.62 -0.78
N ASP A 7 -15.06 -4.19 -1.89
CA ASP A 7 -14.41 -5.32 -2.58
C ASP A 7 -13.19 -4.86 -3.39
N GLY A 8 -12.03 -4.89 -2.75
CA GLY A 8 -10.76 -4.57 -3.39
C GLY A 8 -10.29 -5.64 -4.37
N LYS A 9 -10.73 -6.90 -4.21
CA LYS A 9 -10.38 -7.98 -5.15
C LYS A 9 -10.99 -7.71 -6.52
N ALA A 10 -12.29 -7.37 -6.57
CA ALA A 10 -12.97 -7.05 -7.82
C ALA A 10 -12.41 -5.77 -8.46
N LEU A 11 -12.19 -4.70 -7.67
CA LEU A 11 -11.65 -3.44 -8.18
C LEU A 11 -10.23 -3.62 -8.72
N SER A 12 -9.34 -4.31 -7.99
CA SER A 12 -7.96 -4.55 -8.41
C SER A 12 -7.87 -5.38 -9.69
N ALA A 13 -8.82 -6.29 -9.93
CA ALA A 13 -8.87 -7.07 -11.18
C ALA A 13 -9.13 -6.15 -12.38
N ARG A 14 -10.13 -5.28 -12.30
CA ARG A 14 -10.40 -4.27 -13.35
C ARG A 14 -9.23 -3.32 -13.59
N MET A 15 -8.56 -2.89 -12.52
CA MET A 15 -7.38 -2.03 -12.64
C MET A 15 -6.25 -2.75 -13.39
N ARG A 16 -5.96 -4.01 -13.06
CA ARG A 16 -4.90 -4.76 -13.76
C ARG A 16 -5.21 -4.98 -15.24
N GLU A 17 -6.47 -5.20 -15.60
CA GLU A 17 -6.88 -5.30 -17.02
C GLU A 17 -6.60 -3.99 -17.77
N ARG A 18 -7.01 -2.84 -17.21
CA ARG A 18 -6.72 -1.52 -17.77
C ARG A 18 -5.22 -1.29 -17.90
N LEU A 19 -4.46 -1.56 -16.85
CA LEU A 19 -3.00 -1.40 -16.84
C LEU A 19 -2.30 -2.29 -17.87
N GLY A 20 -2.82 -3.50 -18.13
CA GLY A 20 -2.31 -4.37 -19.18
C GLY A 20 -2.47 -3.76 -20.57
N GLN A 21 -3.60 -3.08 -20.84
CA GLN A 21 -3.82 -2.35 -22.09
C GLN A 21 -2.89 -1.14 -22.21
N GLU A 22 -2.73 -0.37 -21.13
CA GLU A 22 -1.81 0.78 -21.09
C GLU A 22 -0.36 0.34 -21.30
N ALA A 23 0.09 -0.71 -20.62
CA ALA A 23 1.43 -1.26 -20.77
C ALA A 23 1.71 -1.77 -22.20
N ALA A 24 0.72 -2.40 -22.83
CA ALA A 24 0.84 -2.88 -24.21
C ALA A 24 0.95 -1.75 -25.26
N ALA A 25 0.50 -0.54 -24.94
CA ALA A 25 0.61 0.63 -25.78
C ALA A 25 1.98 1.34 -25.67
N LEU A 26 2.81 0.99 -24.71
CA LEU A 26 4.13 1.59 -24.52
C LEU A 26 5.15 1.04 -25.54
N PRO A 27 6.12 1.86 -25.98
CA PRO A 27 7.17 1.43 -26.91
C PRO A 27 7.99 0.23 -26.43
N ARG A 28 8.17 0.10 -25.12
CA ARG A 28 8.89 -0.99 -24.45
C ARG A 28 8.06 -1.51 -23.28
N GLN A 29 8.09 -2.82 -23.06
CA GLN A 29 7.48 -3.45 -21.90
C GLN A 29 8.02 -2.85 -20.59
N PRO A 30 7.15 -2.39 -19.65
CA PRO A 30 7.57 -1.91 -18.34
C PRO A 30 8.36 -2.97 -17.55
N GLY A 31 9.39 -2.56 -16.83
CA GLY A 31 10.24 -3.44 -16.03
C GLY A 31 10.17 -3.12 -14.54
N LEU A 32 9.86 -4.12 -13.71
CA LEU A 32 9.88 -4.04 -12.25
C LEU A 32 10.94 -4.98 -11.69
N ALA A 33 11.95 -4.44 -11.01
CA ALA A 33 12.87 -5.23 -10.20
C ALA A 33 12.26 -5.46 -8.81
N VAL A 34 12.16 -6.72 -8.40
CA VAL A 34 11.69 -7.13 -7.07
C VAL A 34 12.85 -7.81 -6.36
N ILE A 35 13.29 -7.22 -5.25
CA ILE A 35 14.42 -7.72 -4.46
C ILE A 35 13.88 -8.30 -3.16
N LEU A 36 14.15 -9.59 -2.93
CA LEU A 36 13.86 -10.32 -1.70
C LEU A 36 15.18 -10.75 -1.06
N VAL A 37 15.33 -10.52 0.23
CA VAL A 37 16.49 -11.00 0.99
C VAL A 37 16.01 -11.98 2.07
N GLY A 38 16.57 -13.18 2.07
CA GLY A 38 16.23 -14.27 2.99
C GLY A 38 14.98 -15.04 2.57
N ASP A 39 14.62 -16.04 3.37
CA ASP A 39 13.63 -17.07 3.06
C ASP A 39 12.35 -16.96 3.90
N ASP A 40 11.95 -15.75 4.31
CA ASP A 40 10.70 -15.56 5.03
C ASP A 40 9.51 -16.04 4.19
N PRO A 41 8.74 -17.06 4.66
CA PRO A 41 7.66 -17.67 3.86
C PRO A 41 6.54 -16.67 3.52
N ALA A 42 6.29 -15.68 4.38
CA ALA A 42 5.28 -14.65 4.10
C ALA A 42 5.74 -13.76 2.96
N SER A 43 6.99 -13.29 2.99
CA SER A 43 7.60 -12.48 1.93
C SER A 43 7.63 -13.22 0.58
N ALA A 44 7.93 -14.52 0.58
CA ALA A 44 7.92 -15.35 -0.64
C ALA A 44 6.52 -15.45 -1.27
N VAL A 45 5.45 -15.50 -0.48
CA VAL A 45 4.07 -15.47 -0.99
C VAL A 45 3.76 -14.11 -1.64
N TYR A 46 4.22 -13.01 -1.03
CA TYR A 46 4.04 -11.67 -1.60
C TYR A 46 4.75 -11.50 -2.94
N VAL A 47 5.99 -11.97 -3.05
CA VAL A 47 6.76 -11.92 -4.31
C VAL A 47 6.04 -12.72 -5.41
N ARG A 48 5.63 -13.97 -5.15
CA ARG A 48 4.88 -14.78 -6.11
C ARG A 48 3.57 -14.14 -6.58
N ASN A 49 2.88 -13.44 -5.69
CA ASN A 49 1.67 -12.71 -6.07
C ASN A 49 1.99 -11.49 -6.96
N LYS A 50 3.11 -10.80 -6.70
CA LYS A 50 3.59 -9.69 -7.56
C LYS A 50 3.98 -10.18 -8.95
N GLU A 51 4.64 -11.34 -9.06
CA GLU A 51 4.94 -11.97 -10.36
C GLU A 51 3.68 -12.21 -11.19
N LYS A 52 2.62 -12.74 -10.55
CA LYS A 52 1.33 -12.95 -11.22
C LYS A 52 0.69 -11.64 -11.66
N ASP A 53 0.74 -10.61 -10.81
CA ASP A 53 0.21 -9.29 -11.14
C ASP A 53 1.02 -8.64 -12.28
N CYS A 54 2.35 -8.77 -12.27
CA CYS A 54 3.21 -8.33 -13.38
C CYS A 54 2.82 -8.99 -14.70
N ALA A 55 2.64 -10.32 -14.69
CA ALA A 55 2.24 -11.07 -15.88
C ALA A 55 0.87 -10.61 -16.41
N GLN A 56 -0.10 -10.34 -15.52
CA GLN A 56 -1.43 -9.85 -15.88
C GLN A 56 -1.40 -8.44 -16.46
N CYS A 57 -0.49 -7.59 -15.98
CA CYS A 57 -0.36 -6.19 -16.40
C CYS A 57 0.66 -6.01 -17.54
N GLY A 58 1.19 -7.08 -18.13
CA GLY A 58 2.21 -6.94 -19.18
C GLY A 58 3.52 -6.31 -18.69
N VAL A 59 3.83 -6.38 -17.40
CA VAL A 59 5.05 -5.88 -16.78
C VAL A 59 6.07 -7.00 -16.67
N ARG A 60 7.31 -6.76 -17.09
CA ARG A 60 8.40 -7.71 -16.92
C ARG A 60 8.89 -7.67 -15.47
N CYS A 61 8.78 -8.79 -14.76
CA CYS A 61 9.26 -8.94 -13.40
C CYS A 61 10.69 -9.47 -13.40
N LEU A 62 11.62 -8.71 -12.81
CA LEU A 62 13.01 -9.12 -12.59
C LEU A 62 13.16 -9.44 -11.10
N ASN A 63 13.10 -10.72 -10.78
CA ASN A 63 13.21 -11.17 -9.39
C ASN A 63 14.66 -11.41 -9.02
N HIS A 64 15.08 -10.81 -7.92
CA HIS A 64 16.36 -11.01 -7.27
C HIS A 64 16.11 -11.57 -5.88
N HIS A 65 16.41 -12.85 -5.72
CA HIS A 65 16.34 -13.51 -4.41
C HIS A 65 17.76 -13.65 -3.88
N LEU A 66 18.05 -12.92 -2.82
CA LEU A 66 19.36 -12.92 -2.15
C LEU A 66 19.28 -13.76 -0.87
N PRO A 67 20.37 -14.46 -0.49
CA PRO A 67 20.43 -15.23 0.74
C PRO A 67 20.30 -14.33 1.98
N ALA A 68 19.95 -14.92 3.12
CA ALA A 68 19.77 -14.17 4.37
C ALA A 68 21.06 -13.52 4.89
N GLU A 69 22.20 -14.10 4.52
CA GLU A 69 23.55 -13.63 4.88
C GLU A 69 24.06 -12.48 4.02
N THR A 70 23.26 -12.02 3.06
CA THR A 70 23.61 -10.89 2.18
C THR A 70 24.00 -9.67 3.01
N THR A 71 25.15 -9.12 2.69
CA THR A 71 25.66 -7.93 3.35
C THR A 71 24.96 -6.66 2.87
N GLN A 72 25.00 -5.61 3.68
CA GLN A 72 24.49 -4.28 3.29
C GLN A 72 25.12 -3.79 1.99
N GLN A 73 26.41 -4.02 1.80
CA GLN A 73 27.15 -3.57 0.61
C GLN A 73 26.70 -4.30 -0.65
N GLU A 74 26.48 -5.61 -0.59
CA GLU A 74 25.98 -6.40 -1.72
C GLU A 74 24.57 -5.98 -2.13
N LEU A 75 23.69 -5.76 -1.14
CA LEU A 75 22.32 -5.29 -1.40
C LEU A 75 22.31 -3.90 -2.03
N LEU A 76 23.13 -2.96 -1.53
CA LEU A 76 23.26 -1.62 -2.12
C LEU A 76 23.86 -1.67 -3.52
N ALA A 77 24.82 -2.54 -3.78
CA ALA A 77 25.40 -2.74 -5.11
C ALA A 77 24.34 -3.24 -6.12
N LEU A 78 23.47 -4.18 -5.71
CA LEU A 78 22.37 -4.64 -6.54
C LEU A 78 21.34 -3.51 -6.82
N VAL A 79 20.97 -2.73 -5.81
CA VAL A 79 20.07 -1.57 -5.99
C VAL A 79 20.67 -0.57 -6.99
N GLU A 80 21.96 -0.28 -6.87
CA GLU A 80 22.65 0.64 -7.80
C GLU A 80 22.74 0.07 -9.23
N ASP A 81 22.90 -1.26 -9.39
CA ASP A 81 22.81 -1.90 -10.70
C ASP A 81 21.41 -1.71 -11.29
N MET A 82 20.35 -1.96 -10.52
CA MET A 82 18.95 -1.75 -10.98
C MET A 82 18.66 -0.27 -11.28
N ASN A 83 19.26 0.65 -10.54
CA ASN A 83 19.15 2.08 -10.82
C ASN A 83 19.71 2.46 -12.21
N ARG A 84 20.80 1.84 -12.63
CA ARG A 84 21.47 2.15 -13.93
C ARG A 84 20.77 1.52 -15.12
N ARG A 85 20.05 0.43 -14.93
CA ARG A 85 19.40 -0.30 -16.03
C ARG A 85 18.29 0.50 -16.64
N GLU A 86 18.34 0.69 -17.95
CA GLU A 86 17.29 1.39 -18.72
C GLU A 86 16.00 0.57 -18.85
N ASP A 87 16.11 -0.75 -18.78
CA ASP A 87 15.00 -1.68 -18.87
C ASP A 87 14.29 -1.96 -17.52
N VAL A 88 14.70 -1.26 -16.46
CA VAL A 88 14.06 -1.27 -15.13
C VAL A 88 13.42 0.08 -14.87
N ASP A 89 12.10 0.12 -14.76
CA ASP A 89 11.31 1.33 -14.52
C ASP A 89 10.94 1.51 -13.07
N GLY A 90 10.78 0.41 -12.35
CA GLY A 90 10.51 0.40 -10.91
C GLY A 90 11.42 -0.56 -10.15
N ILE A 91 11.75 -0.19 -8.92
CA ILE A 91 12.49 -1.04 -7.99
C ILE A 91 11.68 -1.18 -6.72
N LEU A 92 11.52 -2.41 -6.26
CA LEU A 92 10.87 -2.75 -5.01
C LEU A 92 11.79 -3.64 -4.18
N VAL A 93 12.08 -3.23 -2.96
CA VAL A 93 12.76 -4.06 -1.96
C VAL A 93 11.70 -4.57 -0.97
N GLN A 94 11.54 -5.90 -0.92
CA GLN A 94 10.54 -6.51 -0.06
C GLN A 94 10.92 -6.36 1.42
N LEU A 95 10.09 -5.64 2.17
CA LEU A 95 10.23 -5.51 3.61
C LEU A 95 9.43 -6.60 4.37
N PRO A 96 9.84 -6.98 5.60
CA PRO A 96 11.04 -6.50 6.31
C PRO A 96 12.33 -7.14 5.77
N LEU A 97 13.45 -6.45 5.90
CA LEU A 97 14.76 -7.02 5.65
C LEU A 97 15.25 -7.84 6.87
N PRO A 98 16.14 -8.82 6.68
CA PRO A 98 16.82 -9.52 7.77
C PRO A 98 17.50 -8.56 8.75
N GLN A 99 17.69 -9.04 10.01
CA GLN A 99 18.43 -8.28 11.01
C GLN A 99 19.86 -7.98 10.53
N GLY A 100 20.34 -6.77 10.83
CA GLY A 100 21.68 -6.32 10.43
C GLY A 100 21.67 -5.49 9.14
N LEU A 101 20.60 -5.51 8.35
CA LEU A 101 20.45 -4.64 7.18
C LEU A 101 19.71 -3.35 7.56
N ASP A 102 20.24 -2.21 7.15
CA ASP A 102 19.60 -0.90 7.28
C ASP A 102 18.61 -0.69 6.15
N SER A 103 17.34 -0.96 6.42
CA SER A 103 16.25 -0.77 5.46
C SER A 103 16.15 0.67 4.98
N ARG A 104 16.47 1.65 5.84
CA ARG A 104 16.40 3.06 5.47
C ARG A 104 17.45 3.39 4.42
N ALA A 105 18.71 3.00 4.66
CA ALA A 105 19.77 3.22 3.69
C ALA A 105 19.49 2.56 2.33
N VAL A 106 18.84 1.37 2.33
CA VAL A 106 18.46 0.68 1.09
C VAL A 106 17.36 1.43 0.34
N LEU A 107 16.32 1.90 1.03
CA LEU A 107 15.23 2.66 0.42
C LEU A 107 15.70 4.01 -0.12
N GLU A 108 16.61 4.69 0.60
CA GLU A 108 17.22 5.95 0.16
C GLU A 108 18.22 5.77 -1.01
N ALA A 109 18.73 4.56 -1.26
CA ALA A 109 19.57 4.26 -2.41
C ALA A 109 18.80 4.06 -3.72
N ILE A 110 17.49 3.80 -3.67
CA ILE A 110 16.65 3.69 -4.86
C ILE A 110 16.48 5.10 -5.44
N ARG A 111 16.70 5.26 -6.77
CA ARG A 111 16.43 6.55 -7.42
C ARG A 111 14.95 6.92 -7.27
N PRO A 112 14.62 8.17 -6.88
CA PRO A 112 13.23 8.61 -6.67
C PRO A 112 12.29 8.32 -7.83
N GLU A 113 12.77 8.39 -9.07
CA GLU A 113 11.99 8.08 -10.28
C GLU A 113 11.75 6.59 -10.52
N LYS A 114 12.41 5.71 -9.75
CA LYS A 114 12.22 4.26 -9.76
C LYS A 114 11.65 3.70 -8.46
N ASP A 115 11.47 4.55 -7.45
CA ASP A 115 10.87 4.19 -6.15
C ASP A 115 9.35 4.08 -6.28
N VAL A 116 8.88 2.97 -6.84
CA VAL A 116 7.45 2.74 -7.10
C VAL A 116 6.61 2.42 -5.87
N ASP A 117 7.22 2.21 -4.71
CA ASP A 117 6.53 2.17 -3.41
C ASP A 117 6.35 3.57 -2.79
N ALA A 118 7.06 4.58 -3.31
CA ALA A 118 7.06 5.97 -2.85
C ALA A 118 7.51 6.15 -1.39
N PHE A 119 8.57 5.45 -0.99
CA PHE A 119 9.15 5.51 0.37
C PHE A 119 10.41 6.36 0.45
N HIS A 120 11.01 6.71 -0.70
CA HIS A 120 12.17 7.60 -0.74
C HIS A 120 11.82 8.99 -0.17
N PRO A 121 12.69 9.62 0.64
CA PRO A 121 12.42 10.92 1.26
C PRO A 121 12.00 12.02 0.28
N GLU A 122 12.55 12.03 -0.95
CA GLU A 122 12.11 12.97 -2.00
C GLU A 122 10.65 12.74 -2.38
N ASN A 123 10.22 11.49 -2.61
CA ASN A 123 8.83 11.18 -2.96
C ASN A 123 7.87 11.50 -1.81
N VAL A 124 8.29 11.22 -0.56
CA VAL A 124 7.54 11.60 0.65
C VAL A 124 7.42 13.12 0.79
N GLY A 125 8.50 13.87 0.54
CA GLY A 125 8.49 15.33 0.54
C GLY A 125 7.57 15.90 -0.55
N ARG A 126 7.62 15.36 -1.75
CA ARG A 126 6.71 15.71 -2.85
C ARG A 126 5.24 15.44 -2.53
N LEU A 127 4.95 14.30 -1.89
CA LEU A 127 3.60 13.98 -1.42
C LEU A 127 3.11 15.04 -0.41
N MET A 128 3.93 15.42 0.54
CA MET A 128 3.61 16.45 1.53
C MET A 128 3.30 17.80 0.90
N LEU A 129 3.97 18.15 -0.21
CA LEU A 129 3.78 19.40 -0.95
C LEU A 129 2.61 19.36 -1.95
N GLY A 130 1.89 18.22 -2.07
CA GLY A 130 0.83 18.06 -3.06
C GLY A 130 1.33 17.88 -4.50
N LEU A 131 2.60 17.52 -4.69
CA LEU A 131 3.26 17.32 -5.98
C LEU A 131 3.79 15.88 -6.14
N PRO A 132 3.00 14.84 -5.86
CA PRO A 132 3.48 13.46 -5.84
C PRO A 132 3.97 13.01 -7.23
N ARG A 133 5.13 12.33 -7.26
CA ARG A 133 5.56 11.55 -8.42
C ARG A 133 4.84 10.21 -8.45
N PHE A 134 4.85 9.53 -7.33
CA PHE A 134 4.11 8.31 -7.06
C PHE A 134 3.35 8.46 -5.74
N LEU A 135 2.28 7.70 -5.58
CA LEU A 135 1.56 7.58 -4.32
C LEU A 135 1.97 6.28 -3.63
N PRO A 136 2.19 6.29 -2.30
CA PRO A 136 2.43 5.05 -1.56
C PRO A 136 1.31 4.05 -1.80
N CYS A 137 1.68 2.83 -2.22
CA CYS A 137 0.74 1.87 -2.82
C CYS A 137 -0.47 1.55 -1.95
N THR A 138 -0.28 1.30 -0.64
CA THR A 138 -1.38 0.95 0.26
C THR A 138 -2.34 2.11 0.51
N PRO A 139 -1.89 3.32 0.88
CA PRO A 139 -2.75 4.50 0.98
C PRO A 139 -3.48 4.84 -0.32
N ALA A 140 -2.79 4.77 -1.46
CA ALA A 140 -3.40 4.99 -2.78
C ALA A 140 -4.50 3.97 -3.07
N GLY A 141 -4.29 2.70 -2.70
CA GLY A 141 -5.30 1.65 -2.82
C GLY A 141 -6.54 1.91 -1.98
N VAL A 142 -6.38 2.46 -0.78
CA VAL A 142 -7.51 2.89 0.06
C VAL A 142 -8.28 4.03 -0.61
N MET A 143 -7.58 5.06 -1.12
CA MET A 143 -8.23 6.17 -1.82
C MET A 143 -8.95 5.71 -3.07
N ALA A 144 -8.38 4.77 -3.83
CA ALA A 144 -9.03 4.17 -5.00
C ALA A 144 -10.31 3.39 -4.63
N LEU A 145 -10.30 2.67 -3.51
CA LEU A 145 -11.52 2.02 -2.97
C LEU A 145 -12.58 3.06 -2.63
N LEU A 146 -12.26 4.08 -1.85
CA LEU A 146 -13.22 5.12 -1.47
C LEU A 146 -13.85 5.76 -2.72
N ARG A 147 -13.05 6.14 -3.71
CA ARG A 147 -13.53 6.73 -4.97
C ARG A 147 -14.44 5.77 -5.75
N ALA A 148 -14.08 4.49 -5.84
CA ALA A 148 -14.86 3.50 -6.59
C ALA A 148 -16.25 3.25 -6.01
N TYR A 149 -16.42 3.48 -4.71
CA TYR A 149 -17.70 3.37 -4.01
C TYR A 149 -18.39 4.71 -3.79
N GLY A 150 -17.92 5.80 -4.40
CA GLY A 150 -18.53 7.13 -4.28
C GLY A 150 -18.40 7.76 -2.89
N ILE A 151 -17.42 7.32 -2.11
CA ILE A 151 -17.20 7.81 -0.75
C ILE A 151 -16.19 8.96 -0.81
N SER A 152 -16.67 10.20 -0.63
CA SER A 152 -15.82 11.38 -0.58
C SER A 152 -15.35 11.65 0.83
N PRO A 153 -14.03 11.85 1.05
CA PRO A 153 -13.46 12.32 2.32
C PRO A 153 -13.73 13.81 2.61
N ALA A 154 -14.06 14.60 1.58
CA ALA A 154 -14.23 16.06 1.70
C ALA A 154 -15.25 16.44 2.80
N GLY A 155 -14.82 17.28 3.73
CA GLY A 155 -15.61 17.71 4.88
C GLY A 155 -15.88 16.64 5.93
N LYS A 156 -15.31 15.43 5.80
CA LYS A 156 -15.47 14.32 6.75
C LYS A 156 -14.37 14.33 7.79
N HIS A 157 -14.71 13.84 8.99
CA HIS A 157 -13.72 13.54 10.01
C HIS A 157 -13.16 12.13 9.78
N CYS A 158 -11.90 12.07 9.38
CA CYS A 158 -11.18 10.83 9.13
C CYS A 158 -10.24 10.54 10.30
N VAL A 159 -10.29 9.33 10.84
CA VAL A 159 -9.37 8.88 11.89
C VAL A 159 -8.50 7.78 11.34
N VAL A 160 -7.17 7.99 11.40
CA VAL A 160 -6.16 7.02 11.01
C VAL A 160 -5.51 6.45 12.26
N VAL A 161 -5.75 5.18 12.54
CA VAL A 161 -5.12 4.45 13.66
C VAL A 161 -3.86 3.76 13.12
N GLY A 162 -2.71 4.32 13.47
CA GLY A 162 -1.39 3.96 12.99
C GLY A 162 -0.61 5.16 12.47
N ARG A 163 0.72 5.17 12.66
CA ARG A 163 1.60 6.27 12.25
C ARG A 163 2.90 5.79 11.58
N SER A 164 2.85 4.65 10.91
CA SER A 164 4.00 4.15 10.14
C SER A 164 4.33 5.08 8.97
N ASN A 165 5.60 5.09 8.56
CA ASN A 165 6.04 5.88 7.41
C ASN A 165 5.46 5.37 6.08
N ILE A 166 5.12 4.07 6.04
CA ILE A 166 4.67 3.41 4.81
C ILE A 166 3.14 3.42 4.63
N VAL A 167 2.34 3.62 5.71
CA VAL A 167 0.87 3.62 5.64
C VAL A 167 0.27 4.79 6.40
N GLY A 168 0.43 4.87 7.72
CA GLY A 168 -0.36 5.78 8.56
C GLY A 168 -0.14 7.25 8.22
N LYS A 169 1.12 7.71 8.13
CA LYS A 169 1.45 9.09 7.77
C LYS A 169 1.02 9.44 6.35
N PRO A 170 1.37 8.66 5.31
CA PRO A 170 0.93 8.98 3.95
C PRO A 170 -0.58 8.87 3.78
N MET A 171 -1.28 7.97 4.49
CA MET A 171 -2.74 7.91 4.47
C MET A 171 -3.36 9.22 4.98
N ALA A 172 -2.83 9.77 6.07
CA ALA A 172 -3.28 11.05 6.60
C ALA A 172 -3.08 12.19 5.59
N LEU A 173 -1.95 12.21 4.89
CA LEU A 173 -1.67 13.21 3.84
C LEU A 173 -2.63 13.10 2.65
N LEU A 174 -2.94 11.88 2.20
CA LEU A 174 -3.88 11.68 1.09
C LEU A 174 -5.30 12.07 1.46
N LEU A 175 -5.75 11.78 2.68
CA LEU A 175 -7.06 12.21 3.16
C LEU A 175 -7.14 13.73 3.30
N LEU A 176 -6.07 14.36 3.82
CA LEU A 176 -5.96 15.81 3.91
C LEU A 176 -6.01 16.47 2.53
N ALA A 177 -5.34 15.89 1.53
CA ALA A 177 -5.36 16.38 0.16
C ALA A 177 -6.74 16.28 -0.53
N GLU A 178 -7.64 15.46 0.01
CA GLU A 178 -9.05 15.34 -0.43
C GLU A 178 -10.00 16.08 0.55
N ASP A 179 -9.52 17.16 1.18
CA ASP A 179 -10.29 18.07 2.04
C ASP A 179 -10.91 17.42 3.29
N ALA A 180 -10.33 16.35 3.82
CA ALA A 180 -10.76 15.76 5.08
C ALA A 180 -10.16 16.47 6.30
N THR A 181 -10.88 16.46 7.42
CA THR A 181 -10.30 16.71 8.74
C THR A 181 -9.70 15.42 9.28
N VAL A 182 -8.40 15.36 9.53
CA VAL A 182 -7.71 14.11 9.85
C VAL A 182 -7.16 14.10 11.27
N THR A 183 -7.49 13.05 12.01
CA THR A 183 -6.87 12.72 13.31
C THR A 183 -6.02 11.47 13.16
N VAL A 184 -4.74 11.55 13.57
CA VAL A 184 -3.83 10.40 13.58
C VAL A 184 -3.68 9.88 15.01
N CYS A 185 -4.07 8.63 15.23
CA CYS A 185 -3.97 7.94 16.52
C CYS A 185 -2.84 6.90 16.54
N HIS A 186 -2.30 6.66 17.72
CA HIS A 186 -1.19 5.72 17.91
C HIS A 186 -1.19 5.16 19.34
N SER A 187 -0.23 4.30 19.68
CA SER A 187 -0.13 3.61 20.98
C SER A 187 -0.02 4.54 22.21
N ARG A 188 0.21 5.83 22.03
CA ARG A 188 0.26 6.83 23.09
C ARG A 188 -0.93 7.80 23.04
N THR A 189 -1.90 7.58 22.16
CA THR A 189 -3.12 8.39 22.11
C THR A 189 -4.01 8.00 23.28
N PRO A 190 -4.37 8.93 24.17
CA PRO A 190 -5.34 8.66 25.22
C PRO A 190 -6.72 8.47 24.58
N ASP A 191 -7.58 7.69 25.25
CA ASP A 191 -8.98 7.50 24.87
C ASP A 191 -9.18 7.18 23.37
N LEU A 192 -8.38 6.20 22.84
CA LEU A 192 -8.43 5.78 21.45
C LEU A 192 -9.87 5.50 20.98
N ALA A 193 -10.67 4.87 21.84
CA ALA A 193 -12.05 4.55 21.51
C ALA A 193 -12.89 5.80 21.23
N GLU A 194 -12.69 6.87 21.99
CA GLU A 194 -13.40 8.14 21.79
C GLU A 194 -13.00 8.80 20.46
N GLN A 195 -11.71 8.77 20.12
CA GLN A 195 -11.24 9.28 18.82
C GLN A 195 -11.87 8.51 17.67
N CYS A 196 -11.89 7.18 17.75
CA CYS A 196 -12.48 6.33 16.71
C CYS A 196 -13.99 6.55 16.57
N ARG A 197 -14.75 6.71 17.67
CA ARG A 197 -16.21 6.97 17.64
C ARG A 197 -16.60 8.25 16.90
N ARG A 198 -15.68 9.20 16.74
CA ARG A 198 -15.93 10.47 16.03
C ARG A 198 -15.73 10.34 14.53
N ALA A 199 -15.15 9.24 14.06
CA ALA A 199 -14.80 9.06 12.66
C ALA A 199 -16.00 8.83 11.76
N ASP A 200 -16.12 9.60 10.69
CA ASP A 200 -16.96 9.29 9.53
C ASP A 200 -16.28 8.21 8.67
N ILE A 201 -14.93 8.28 8.58
CA ILE A 201 -14.07 7.30 7.91
C ILE A 201 -12.98 6.88 8.89
N LEU A 202 -12.97 5.61 9.28
CA LEU A 202 -11.99 5.02 10.19
C LEU A 202 -11.04 4.12 9.40
N ILE A 203 -9.74 4.44 9.42
CA ILE A 203 -8.69 3.64 8.80
C ILE A 203 -7.87 2.98 9.91
N SER A 204 -7.83 1.65 9.97
CA SER A 204 -6.96 0.90 10.90
C SER A 204 -5.76 0.31 10.18
N ALA A 205 -4.56 0.66 10.64
CA ALA A 205 -3.27 0.28 10.05
C ALA A 205 -2.20 0.01 11.13
N VAL A 206 -2.52 -0.82 12.11
CA VAL A 206 -1.66 -1.10 13.28
C VAL A 206 -1.03 -2.49 13.22
N GLY A 207 -1.74 -3.47 12.67
CA GLY A 207 -1.32 -4.87 12.71
C GLY A 207 -1.53 -5.51 14.09
N ARG A 208 -2.62 -5.12 14.79
CA ARG A 208 -3.00 -5.67 16.08
C ARG A 208 -4.44 -6.18 16.05
N ARG A 209 -4.59 -7.48 15.93
CA ARG A 209 -5.90 -8.17 15.92
C ARG A 209 -6.76 -7.76 17.11
N GLY A 210 -8.04 -7.51 16.88
CA GLY A 210 -9.03 -7.18 17.91
C GLY A 210 -8.89 -5.79 18.52
N LEU A 211 -8.08 -4.91 17.92
CA LEU A 211 -7.91 -3.55 18.42
C LEU A 211 -9.16 -2.71 18.19
N ILE A 212 -9.81 -2.83 17.04
CA ILE A 212 -11.00 -2.05 16.68
C ILE A 212 -12.25 -2.89 17.00
N THR A 213 -13.01 -2.46 17.97
CA THR A 213 -14.25 -3.09 18.41
C THR A 213 -15.47 -2.29 17.95
N SER A 214 -16.65 -2.89 17.94
CA SER A 214 -17.87 -2.21 17.46
C SER A 214 -18.26 -0.97 18.27
N ASP A 215 -17.95 -0.93 19.56
CA ASP A 215 -18.20 0.24 20.42
C ASP A 215 -17.29 1.44 20.07
N MET A 216 -16.19 1.21 19.35
CA MET A 216 -15.30 2.25 18.84
C MET A 216 -15.75 2.82 17.47
N VAL A 217 -16.77 2.26 16.86
CA VAL A 217 -17.22 2.66 15.51
C VAL A 217 -18.48 3.50 15.61
N LYS A 218 -18.49 4.65 14.94
CA LYS A 218 -19.68 5.48 14.76
C LYS A 218 -20.73 4.75 13.90
N PRO A 219 -22.02 4.73 14.25
CA PRO A 219 -23.04 4.17 13.38
C PRO A 219 -23.01 4.81 11.99
N GLY A 220 -22.98 3.98 10.95
CA GLY A 220 -22.95 4.44 9.57
C GLY A 220 -21.56 4.88 9.08
N ALA A 221 -20.48 4.70 9.85
CA ALA A 221 -19.13 5.01 9.44
C ALA A 221 -18.64 4.08 8.32
N VAL A 222 -17.64 4.55 7.58
CA VAL A 222 -16.83 3.74 6.66
C VAL A 222 -15.62 3.21 7.42
N VAL A 223 -15.41 1.89 7.43
CA VAL A 223 -14.29 1.26 8.12
C VAL A 223 -13.37 0.58 7.10
N VAL A 224 -12.13 1.04 7.05
CA VAL A 224 -11.09 0.48 6.18
C VAL A 224 -10.02 -0.17 7.06
N ASP A 225 -9.99 -1.49 7.04
CA ASP A 225 -8.98 -2.27 7.73
C ASP A 225 -7.85 -2.61 6.76
N VAL A 226 -6.69 -2.04 7.01
CA VAL A 226 -5.48 -2.19 6.17
C VAL A 226 -4.60 -3.34 6.65
N ALA A 227 -4.79 -3.73 7.91
CA ALA A 227 -3.91 -4.67 8.57
C ALA A 227 -4.07 -6.10 8.03
N MET A 228 -3.00 -6.87 8.16
CA MET A 228 -2.99 -8.29 7.86
C MET A 228 -2.41 -9.05 9.06
N ASN A 229 -3.30 -9.58 9.86
CA ASN A 229 -3.00 -10.44 11.00
C ASN A 229 -3.34 -11.90 10.66
N ARG A 230 -2.99 -12.82 11.55
CA ARG A 230 -3.49 -14.20 11.53
C ARG A 230 -4.31 -14.46 12.79
N ASN A 231 -5.43 -15.13 12.62
CA ASN A 231 -6.22 -15.62 13.76
C ASN A 231 -5.62 -16.92 14.33
N GLU A 232 -6.25 -17.49 15.34
CA GLU A 232 -5.80 -18.73 16.01
C GLU A 232 -5.76 -19.94 15.06
N GLU A 233 -6.58 -19.92 14.00
CA GLU A 233 -6.61 -20.97 12.98
C GLU A 233 -5.60 -20.68 11.84
N GLY A 234 -4.75 -19.64 11.96
CA GLY A 234 -3.79 -19.24 10.93
C GLY A 234 -4.41 -18.50 9.72
N LYS A 235 -5.72 -18.26 9.71
CA LYS A 235 -6.41 -17.52 8.65
C LYS A 235 -6.12 -16.01 8.74
N LEU A 236 -6.05 -15.35 7.58
CA LEU A 236 -5.87 -13.90 7.52
C LEU A 236 -7.09 -13.17 8.10
N CYS A 237 -6.82 -12.15 8.91
CA CYS A 237 -7.81 -11.24 9.47
C CYS A 237 -7.22 -9.82 9.62
N GLY A 238 -8.06 -8.84 9.88
CA GLY A 238 -7.67 -7.46 10.12
C GLY A 238 -7.43 -7.12 11.59
N ASP A 239 -7.38 -5.82 11.87
CA ASP A 239 -7.31 -5.28 13.23
C ASP A 239 -8.69 -5.27 13.91
N GLY A 240 -9.76 -5.23 13.14
CA GLY A 240 -11.12 -5.12 13.64
C GLY A 240 -11.80 -6.47 13.91
N ASP A 241 -12.75 -6.46 14.87
CA ASP A 241 -13.79 -7.49 14.97
C ASP A 241 -14.75 -7.30 13.78
N PHE A 242 -14.45 -7.96 12.68
CA PHE A 242 -15.15 -7.78 11.42
C PHE A 242 -16.68 -7.97 11.56
N ALA A 243 -17.12 -9.01 12.25
CA ALA A 243 -18.54 -9.32 12.35
C ALA A 243 -19.30 -8.23 13.14
N ALA A 244 -18.81 -7.87 14.31
CA ALA A 244 -19.45 -6.88 15.17
C ALA A 244 -19.36 -5.45 14.58
N VAL A 245 -18.24 -5.12 13.89
CA VAL A 245 -18.07 -3.83 13.22
C VAL A 245 -18.99 -3.71 11.99
N ALA A 246 -19.15 -4.78 11.21
CA ALA A 246 -20.01 -4.80 10.04
C ALA A 246 -21.52 -4.58 10.35
N GLU A 247 -21.96 -4.89 11.57
CA GLU A 247 -23.34 -4.60 12.00
C GLU A 247 -23.60 -3.10 12.18
N LYS A 248 -22.54 -2.31 12.40
CA LYS A 248 -22.63 -0.89 12.77
C LYS A 248 -22.16 0.06 11.67
N ALA A 249 -21.18 -0.34 10.88
CA ALA A 249 -20.65 0.44 9.77
C ALA A 249 -21.61 0.47 8.56
N ALA A 250 -21.48 1.51 7.73
CA ALA A 250 -22.15 1.52 6.41
C ALA A 250 -21.32 0.76 5.37
N TYR A 251 -19.98 0.88 5.45
CA TYR A 251 -19.05 0.18 4.57
C TYR A 251 -17.90 -0.40 5.37
N ILE A 252 -17.40 -1.54 4.94
CA ILE A 252 -16.23 -2.20 5.56
C ILE A 252 -15.38 -2.94 4.52
N THR A 253 -14.05 -2.92 4.68
CA THR A 253 -13.17 -3.76 3.87
C THR A 253 -13.08 -5.18 4.46
N PRO A 254 -13.22 -6.24 3.66
CA PRO A 254 -12.92 -7.60 4.11
C PRO A 254 -11.41 -7.83 4.20
N VAL A 255 -10.96 -8.66 5.14
CA VAL A 255 -9.59 -9.16 5.20
C VAL A 255 -9.61 -10.70 5.26
N PRO A 256 -9.13 -11.38 4.21
CA PRO A 256 -8.55 -10.86 2.96
C PRO A 256 -9.60 -10.34 1.96
N GLY A 257 -9.12 -9.59 0.95
CA GLY A 257 -9.94 -9.19 -0.21
C GLY A 257 -10.23 -7.69 -0.32
N GLY A 258 -9.96 -6.91 0.71
CA GLY A 258 -10.08 -5.45 0.71
C GLY A 258 -8.81 -4.74 0.20
N VAL A 259 -8.01 -4.20 1.13
CA VAL A 259 -6.87 -3.32 0.79
C VAL A 259 -5.68 -4.09 0.17
N GLY A 260 -5.38 -5.32 0.59
CA GLY A 260 -4.21 -6.06 0.10
C GLY A 260 -4.14 -6.22 -1.43
N PRO A 261 -5.21 -6.65 -2.12
CA PRO A 261 -5.24 -6.67 -3.59
C PRO A 261 -5.03 -5.30 -4.22
N MET A 262 -5.55 -4.23 -3.60
CA MET A 262 -5.40 -2.86 -4.09
C MET A 262 -3.96 -2.36 -3.98
N THR A 263 -3.25 -2.66 -2.88
CA THR A 263 -1.83 -2.32 -2.73
C THR A 263 -1.01 -2.84 -3.91
N ARG A 264 -1.26 -4.08 -4.33
CA ARG A 264 -0.55 -4.70 -5.46
C ARG A 264 -0.93 -4.08 -6.81
N ALA A 265 -2.21 -3.73 -6.99
CA ALA A 265 -2.65 -3.03 -8.20
C ALA A 265 -2.03 -1.63 -8.31
N MET A 266 -1.91 -0.90 -7.20
CA MET A 266 -1.25 0.41 -7.17
C MET A 266 0.26 0.32 -7.43
N LEU A 267 0.92 -0.77 -7.02
CA LEU A 267 2.31 -1.02 -7.40
C LEU A 267 2.47 -1.15 -8.93
N MET A 268 1.55 -1.87 -9.59
CA MET A 268 1.53 -1.97 -11.06
C MET A 268 1.23 -0.61 -11.70
N GLU A 269 0.29 0.15 -11.15
CA GLU A 269 -0.03 1.52 -11.59
C GLU A 269 1.22 2.42 -11.57
N ASN A 270 1.94 2.45 -10.43
CA ASN A 270 3.17 3.23 -10.29
C ASN A 270 4.25 2.76 -11.27
N THR A 271 4.39 1.44 -11.49
CA THR A 271 5.39 0.87 -12.40
C THR A 271 5.09 1.23 -13.86
N VAL A 272 3.84 1.11 -14.30
CA VAL A 272 3.43 1.49 -15.67
C VAL A 272 3.58 3.00 -15.87
N SER A 273 3.19 3.81 -14.87
CA SER A 273 3.38 5.26 -14.88
C SER A 273 4.86 5.66 -14.95
N ALA A 274 5.73 4.98 -14.18
CA ALA A 274 7.18 5.21 -14.24
C ALA A 274 7.74 4.93 -15.65
N SER A 275 7.30 3.82 -16.24
CA SER A 275 7.69 3.44 -17.59
C SER A 275 7.21 4.44 -18.63
N CYS A 276 5.96 4.90 -18.55
CA CYS A 276 5.38 5.90 -19.44
C CYS A 276 6.19 7.19 -19.40
N ARG A 277 6.44 7.78 -18.23
CA ARG A 277 7.23 9.01 -18.06
C ARG A 277 8.63 8.90 -18.65
N ARG A 278 9.30 7.73 -18.49
CA ARG A 278 10.66 7.50 -19.00
C ARG A 278 10.73 7.28 -20.49
N GLN A 279 9.70 6.67 -21.09
CA GLN A 279 9.66 6.36 -22.52
C GLN A 279 9.06 7.48 -23.36
N CYS A 280 8.06 8.19 -22.85
CA CYS A 280 7.36 9.24 -23.58
C CYS A 280 7.94 10.64 -23.33
N LYS A 281 9.03 10.78 -22.56
CA LYS A 281 9.68 12.07 -22.24
C LYS A 281 8.68 13.14 -21.75
N GLU A 282 7.72 12.73 -20.93
CA GLU A 282 6.91 13.70 -20.20
C GLU A 282 7.74 14.19 -19.00
N ASP A 283 8.14 15.45 -19.05
CA ASP A 283 8.85 16.18 -17.99
C ASP A 283 8.01 16.38 -16.73
#